data_7b20f1b434172bb26b2672601fe46234
#
_entry.id   7b20f1b434172bb26b2672601fe46234
#
_cell.length_a   1.000
_cell.length_b   1.000
_cell.length_c   1.000
_cell.angle_alpha   90.00
_cell.angle_beta   90.00
_cell.angle_gamma   90.00
#
_symmetry.space_group_name_H-M   'P 1'
#
loop_
_entity.id
_entity.type
_entity.pdbx_description
1 polymer ?
#
loop_
_entity_poly.entity_id
_entity_poly.type
_entity_poly.pdbx_seq_one_letter_code
_entity_poly.pdbx_strand_id
1 'polypeptide(L)'
;DEAVYLNFNTRGMLDFSGLLLGGIMIGVLGVLDDIAITQAAVVSELYSSAPELSKKEVYKKAIRVGKEHAGALVNTLALAYTGVSLPLLLLFSNSDSSMASIINQEIFATEIIRTTVGSIGLIMTVPITTLLAVYFLKNYKGKHSGHVHVH
;
A
#
# COMPACT_ATOMS: atom_id res chain seq x y z
N ASP A 1 13.15 0.15 27.35
CA ASP A 1 11.96 0.95 27.01
C ASP A 1 12.34 2.24 26.32
N GLU A 2 12.52 2.18 24.99
CA GLU A 2 12.92 3.34 24.15
C GLU A 2 11.92 4.50 24.26
N ALA A 3 10.64 4.20 24.36
CA ALA A 3 9.59 5.21 24.53
C ALA A 3 9.75 6.00 25.83
N VAL A 4 10.12 5.32 26.92
CA VAL A 4 10.37 5.96 28.24
C VAL A 4 11.63 6.82 28.16
N TYR A 5 12.67 6.33 27.47
CA TYR A 5 13.93 7.05 27.30
C TYR A 5 13.74 8.33 26.44
N LEU A 6 12.96 8.23 25.37
CA LEU A 6 12.61 9.37 24.52
C LEU A 6 11.73 10.37 25.26
N ASN A 7 10.76 9.90 26.04
CA ASN A 7 9.89 10.78 26.85
C ASN A 7 10.71 11.56 27.91
N PHE A 8 11.70 10.91 28.53
CA PHE A 8 12.58 11.56 29.49
C PHE A 8 13.49 12.60 28.82
N ASN A 9 14.02 12.30 27.63
CA ASN A 9 14.93 13.18 26.89
C ASN A 9 14.22 14.40 26.28
N THR A 10 12.93 14.28 25.95
CA THR A 10 12.14 15.34 25.31
C THR A 10 11.25 16.10 26.29
N ARG A 11 11.40 15.85 27.60
CA ARG A 11 10.60 16.49 28.68
C ARG A 11 9.07 16.38 28.48
N GLY A 12 8.59 15.28 27.89
CA GLY A 12 7.17 15.06 27.63
C GLY A 12 6.57 15.90 26.49
N MET A 13 7.40 16.51 25.64
CA MET A 13 6.92 17.30 24.49
C MET A 13 6.58 16.46 23.25
N LEU A 14 6.90 15.16 23.23
CA LEU A 14 6.57 14.28 22.11
C LEU A 14 5.22 13.60 22.30
N ASP A 15 4.31 13.85 21.38
CA ASP A 15 3.09 13.04 21.24
C ASP A 15 3.42 11.73 20.52
N PHE A 16 3.61 10.66 21.31
CA PHE A 16 3.90 9.32 20.77
C PHE A 16 2.77 8.76 19.92
N SER A 17 1.52 9.08 20.25
CA SER A 17 0.35 8.66 19.48
C SER A 17 0.34 9.32 18.11
N GLY A 18 0.64 10.62 18.03
CA GLY A 18 0.80 11.37 16.80
C GLY A 18 1.98 10.87 15.96
N LEU A 19 3.10 10.56 16.60
CA LEU A 19 4.28 10.01 15.91
C LEU A 19 4.00 8.62 15.33
N LEU A 20 3.33 7.76 16.08
CA LEU A 20 2.91 6.43 15.62
C LEU A 20 1.95 6.54 14.43
N LEU A 21 0.93 7.39 14.56
CA LEU A 21 -0.02 7.64 13.47
C LEU A 21 0.69 8.16 12.22
N GLY A 22 1.60 9.12 12.37
CA GLY A 22 2.42 9.65 11.28
C GLY A 22 3.24 8.55 10.59
N GLY A 23 3.88 7.68 11.37
CA GLY A 23 4.64 6.54 10.84
C GLY A 23 3.77 5.54 10.07
N ILE A 24 2.57 5.24 10.58
CA ILE A 24 1.59 4.39 9.88
C ILE A 24 1.17 5.05 8.55
N MET A 25 0.85 6.34 8.58
CA MET A 25 0.42 7.08 7.39
C MET A 25 1.51 7.09 6.30
N ILE A 26 2.76 7.38 6.67
CA ILE A 26 3.89 7.37 5.72
C ILE A 26 4.08 5.98 5.12
N GLY A 27 4.05 4.93 5.92
CA GLY A 27 4.19 3.56 5.45
C GLY A 27 3.08 3.13 4.50
N VAL A 28 1.84 3.48 4.83
CA VAL A 28 0.67 3.19 3.97
C VAL A 28 0.75 3.98 2.66
N LEU A 29 1.09 5.28 2.72
CA LEU A 29 1.25 6.12 1.53
C LEU A 29 2.29 5.55 0.57
N GLY A 30 3.45 5.09 1.05
CA GLY A 30 4.49 4.52 0.19
C GLY A 30 3.99 3.32 -0.62
N VAL A 31 3.25 2.41 0.03
CA VAL A 31 2.68 1.24 -0.66
C VAL A 31 1.56 1.62 -1.63
N LEU A 32 0.72 2.59 -1.26
CA LEU A 32 -0.38 3.03 -2.12
C LEU A 32 0.12 3.76 -3.36
N ASP A 33 1.18 4.56 -3.23
CA ASP A 33 1.79 5.32 -4.32
C ASP A 33 2.35 4.40 -5.40
N ASP A 34 3.11 3.37 -5.02
CA ASP A 34 3.65 2.36 -5.94
C ASP A 34 2.57 1.68 -6.77
N ILE A 35 1.47 1.29 -6.12
CA ILE A 35 0.33 0.66 -6.82
C ILE A 35 -0.39 1.66 -7.70
N ALA A 36 -0.60 2.88 -7.23
CA ALA A 36 -1.32 3.90 -7.99
C ALA A 36 -0.57 4.25 -9.29
N ILE A 37 0.74 4.45 -9.22
CA ILE A 37 1.59 4.75 -10.36
C ILE A 37 1.62 3.55 -11.34
N THR A 38 1.88 2.35 -10.83
CA THR A 38 1.93 1.14 -11.67
C THR A 38 0.60 0.88 -12.36
N GLN A 39 -0.51 1.03 -11.65
CA GLN A 39 -1.84 0.80 -12.21
C GLN A 39 -2.23 1.84 -13.26
N ALA A 40 -1.85 3.10 -13.05
CA ALA A 40 -2.03 4.16 -14.04
C ALA A 40 -1.20 3.89 -15.30
N ALA A 41 0.04 3.43 -15.15
CA ALA A 41 0.91 3.04 -16.26
C ALA A 41 0.34 1.88 -17.07
N VAL A 42 -0.18 0.84 -16.41
CA VAL A 42 -0.86 -0.30 -17.07
C VAL A 42 -2.05 0.17 -17.91
N VAL A 43 -2.89 1.05 -17.36
CA VAL A 43 -4.05 1.59 -18.11
C VAL A 43 -3.58 2.43 -19.29
N SER A 44 -2.54 3.26 -19.11
CA SER A 44 -1.96 4.06 -20.20
C SER A 44 -1.42 3.20 -21.33
N GLU A 45 -0.71 2.12 -20.99
CA GLU A 45 -0.16 1.17 -21.94
C GLU A 45 -1.26 0.42 -22.70
N LEU A 46 -2.31 -0.03 -22.03
CA LEU A 46 -3.45 -0.67 -22.68
C LEU A 46 -4.14 0.24 -23.69
N TYR A 47 -4.28 1.53 -23.40
CA TYR A 47 -4.84 2.48 -24.36
C TYR A 47 -3.88 2.82 -25.50
N SER A 48 -2.57 2.66 -25.31
CA SER A 48 -1.57 2.91 -26.35
C SER A 48 -1.44 1.72 -27.31
N SER A 49 -1.43 0.51 -26.75
CA SER A 49 -1.22 -0.73 -27.52
C SER A 49 -2.50 -1.25 -28.20
N ALA A 50 -3.68 -0.92 -27.64
CA ALA A 50 -4.97 -1.37 -28.16
C ALA A 50 -6.03 -0.25 -28.04
N PRO A 51 -5.97 0.78 -28.92
CA PRO A 51 -6.86 1.95 -28.86
C PRO A 51 -8.34 1.61 -29.07
N GLU A 52 -8.65 0.50 -29.72
CA GLU A 52 -9.99 0.01 -30.01
C GLU A 52 -10.72 -0.53 -28.77
N LEU A 53 -10.01 -0.82 -27.70
CA LEU A 53 -10.61 -1.37 -26.49
C LEU A 53 -11.61 -0.39 -25.84
N SER A 54 -12.74 -0.94 -25.44
CA SER A 54 -13.72 -0.20 -24.65
C SER A 54 -13.19 0.08 -23.23
N LYS A 55 -13.74 1.12 -22.56
CA LYS A 55 -13.41 1.43 -21.16
C LYS A 55 -13.55 0.20 -20.23
N LYS A 56 -14.60 -0.60 -20.47
CA LYS A 56 -14.89 -1.79 -19.66
C LYS A 56 -13.84 -2.89 -19.86
N GLU A 57 -13.35 -3.07 -21.08
CA GLU A 57 -12.31 -4.05 -21.38
C GLU A 57 -10.96 -3.64 -20.80
N VAL A 58 -10.59 -2.36 -20.96
CA VAL A 58 -9.36 -1.82 -20.35
C VAL A 58 -9.40 -1.98 -18.83
N TYR A 59 -10.51 -1.59 -18.20
CA TYR A 59 -10.70 -1.78 -16.76
C TYR A 59 -10.53 -3.24 -16.34
N LYS A 60 -11.20 -4.17 -17.05
CA LYS A 60 -11.14 -5.60 -16.73
C LYS A 60 -9.72 -6.18 -16.87
N LYS A 61 -9.00 -5.78 -17.92
CA LYS A 61 -7.60 -6.21 -18.14
C LYS A 61 -6.66 -5.62 -17.08
N ALA A 62 -6.77 -4.31 -16.81
CA ALA A 62 -5.95 -3.63 -15.83
C ALA A 62 -6.16 -4.16 -14.40
N ILE A 63 -7.41 -4.44 -14.01
CA ILE A 63 -7.72 -5.06 -12.71
C ILE A 63 -7.07 -6.44 -12.56
N ARG A 64 -6.99 -7.23 -13.62
CA ARG A 64 -6.32 -8.55 -13.57
C ARG A 64 -4.84 -8.39 -13.24
N VAL A 65 -4.16 -7.51 -13.98
CA VAL A 65 -2.74 -7.20 -13.73
C VAL A 65 -2.53 -6.64 -12.32
N GLY A 66 -3.38 -5.69 -11.90
CA GLY A 66 -3.31 -5.10 -10.57
C GLY A 66 -3.48 -6.09 -9.43
N LYS A 67 -4.37 -7.08 -9.59
CA LYS A 67 -4.55 -8.15 -8.58
C LYS A 67 -3.32 -9.04 -8.45
N GLU A 68 -2.70 -9.41 -9.57
CA GLU A 68 -1.47 -10.21 -9.59
C GLU A 68 -0.32 -9.44 -8.93
N HIS A 69 -0.18 -8.16 -9.26
CA HIS A 69 0.82 -7.28 -8.66
C HIS A 69 0.59 -7.08 -7.16
N ALA A 70 -0.64 -6.79 -6.74
CA ALA A 70 -1.00 -6.67 -5.33
C ALA A 70 -0.74 -7.96 -4.55
N GLY A 71 -1.04 -9.12 -5.13
CA GLY A 71 -0.74 -10.43 -4.53
C GLY A 71 0.76 -10.65 -4.31
N ALA A 72 1.60 -10.27 -5.27
CA ALA A 72 3.05 -10.34 -5.13
C ALA A 72 3.56 -9.40 -4.03
N LEU A 73 3.04 -8.17 -3.95
CA LEU A 73 3.40 -7.20 -2.91
C LEU A 73 3.00 -7.68 -1.51
N VAL A 74 1.79 -8.22 -1.34
CA VAL A 74 1.34 -8.78 -0.05
C VAL A 74 2.27 -9.89 0.41
N ASN A 75 2.66 -10.79 -0.49
CA ASN A 75 3.59 -11.87 -0.16
C ASN A 75 4.98 -11.33 0.27
N THR A 76 5.51 -10.35 -0.46
CA THR A 76 6.79 -9.71 -0.13
C THR A 76 6.73 -8.98 1.21
N LEU A 77 5.62 -8.26 1.48
CA LEU A 77 5.41 -7.58 2.75
C LEU A 77 5.31 -8.57 3.91
N ALA A 78 4.58 -9.68 3.75
CA ALA A 78 4.48 -10.73 4.76
C ALA A 78 5.85 -11.30 5.12
N LEU A 79 6.69 -11.59 4.11
CA LEU A 79 8.05 -12.09 4.33
C LEU A 79 8.95 -11.04 5.00
N ALA A 80 8.88 -9.78 4.58
CA ALA A 80 9.64 -8.69 5.17
C ALA A 80 9.28 -8.48 6.64
N TYR A 81 7.99 -8.44 6.98
CA TYR A 81 7.52 -8.31 8.35
C TYR A 81 7.91 -9.50 9.21
N THR A 82 7.80 -10.72 8.68
CA THR A 82 8.25 -11.93 9.38
C THR A 82 9.75 -11.83 9.69
N GLY A 83 10.56 -11.41 8.73
CA GLY A 83 12.02 -11.25 8.91
C GLY A 83 12.36 -10.23 9.99
N VAL A 84 11.72 -9.07 9.99
CA VAL A 84 11.93 -8.02 11.00
C VAL A 84 11.44 -8.45 12.39
N SER A 85 10.35 -9.22 12.46
CA SER A 85 9.79 -9.68 13.73
C SER A 85 10.48 -10.91 14.30
N LEU A 86 11.32 -11.58 13.52
CA LEU A 86 11.98 -12.84 13.94
C LEU A 86 12.78 -12.72 15.26
N PRO A 87 13.66 -11.70 15.45
CA PRO A 87 14.38 -11.53 16.71
C PRO A 87 13.45 -11.36 17.91
N LEU A 88 12.35 -10.64 17.71
CA LEU A 88 11.34 -10.40 18.75
C LEU A 88 10.59 -11.68 19.09
N LEU A 89 10.20 -12.48 18.09
CA LEU A 89 9.55 -13.76 18.27
C LEU A 89 10.47 -14.76 19.03
N LEU A 90 11.76 -14.79 18.71
CA LEU A 90 12.75 -15.61 19.41
C LEU A 90 12.92 -15.19 20.87
N LEU A 91 12.93 -13.88 21.15
CA LEU A 91 13.00 -13.37 22.50
C LEU A 91 11.79 -13.85 23.35
N PHE A 92 10.60 -13.81 22.77
CA PHE A 92 9.37 -14.23 23.44
C PHE A 92 9.18 -15.75 23.50
N SER A 93 9.76 -16.52 22.58
CA SER A 93 9.67 -17.99 22.62
C SER A 93 10.34 -18.59 23.86
N ASN A 94 11.27 -17.87 24.46
CA ASN A 94 11.95 -18.26 25.70
C ASN A 94 11.29 -17.70 26.98
N SER A 95 10.15 -17.01 26.84
CA SER A 95 9.41 -16.49 27.99
C SER A 95 8.26 -17.44 28.37
N ASP A 96 7.99 -17.57 29.67
CA ASP A 96 6.83 -18.33 30.19
C ASP A 96 5.48 -17.63 29.94
N SER A 97 5.46 -16.61 29.10
CA SER A 97 4.28 -15.80 28.81
C SER A 97 3.34 -16.53 27.86
N SER A 98 2.03 -16.44 28.10
CA SER A 98 1.05 -16.99 27.19
C SER A 98 1.00 -16.24 25.86
N MET A 99 0.68 -16.94 24.75
CA MET A 99 0.53 -16.31 23.42
C MET A 99 -0.47 -15.13 23.44
N ALA A 100 -1.55 -15.25 24.22
CA ALA A 100 -2.52 -14.17 24.37
C ALA A 100 -1.92 -12.92 25.02
N SER A 101 -1.01 -13.09 25.98
CA SER A 101 -0.29 -12.00 26.62
C SER A 101 0.69 -11.31 25.66
N ILE A 102 1.36 -12.09 24.81
CA ILE A 102 2.33 -11.59 23.82
C ILE A 102 1.60 -10.74 22.76
N ILE A 103 0.50 -11.25 22.20
CA ILE A 103 -0.29 -10.53 21.17
C ILE A 103 -0.89 -9.22 21.71
N ASN A 104 -1.23 -9.17 23.00
CA ASN A 104 -1.74 -7.97 23.65
C ASN A 104 -0.66 -6.93 24.00
N GLN A 105 0.60 -7.21 23.77
CA GLN A 105 1.62 -6.17 23.93
C GLN A 105 1.48 -5.11 22.84
N GLU A 106 1.66 -3.86 23.21
CA GLU A 106 1.50 -2.70 22.34
C GLU A 106 2.26 -2.82 21.02
N ILE A 107 3.47 -3.39 21.05
CA ILE A 107 4.31 -3.60 19.86
C ILE A 107 3.61 -4.50 18.84
N PHE A 108 3.07 -5.65 19.28
CA PHE A 108 2.40 -6.60 18.38
C PHE A 108 1.05 -6.08 17.92
N ALA A 109 0.26 -5.50 18.83
CA ALA A 109 -1.03 -4.90 18.50
C ALA A 109 -0.87 -3.82 17.42
N THR A 110 0.13 -2.97 17.54
CA THR A 110 0.45 -1.92 16.57
C THR A 110 0.80 -2.50 15.20
N GLU A 111 1.64 -3.54 15.13
CA GLU A 111 2.02 -4.16 13.87
C GLU A 111 0.84 -4.89 13.19
N ILE A 112 -0.03 -5.53 13.97
CA ILE A 112 -1.26 -6.16 13.46
C ILE A 112 -2.18 -5.10 12.83
N ILE A 113 -2.41 -3.98 13.52
CA ILE A 113 -3.24 -2.88 13.03
C ILE A 113 -2.62 -2.29 11.75
N ARG A 114 -1.32 -1.98 11.77
CA ARG A 114 -0.60 -1.43 10.62
C ARG A 114 -0.73 -2.32 9.39
N THR A 115 -0.46 -3.62 9.56
CA THR A 115 -0.53 -4.61 8.48
C THR A 115 -1.94 -4.75 7.94
N THR A 116 -2.94 -4.77 8.82
CA THR A 116 -4.35 -4.90 8.43
C THR A 116 -4.83 -3.68 7.65
N VAL A 117 -4.58 -2.48 8.17
CA VAL A 117 -4.97 -1.23 7.51
C VAL A 117 -4.26 -1.07 6.17
N GLY A 118 -2.94 -1.34 6.13
CA GLY A 118 -2.17 -1.31 4.90
C GLY A 118 -2.68 -2.29 3.84
N SER A 119 -3.02 -3.52 4.24
CA SER A 119 -3.56 -4.54 3.33
C SER A 119 -4.92 -4.16 2.77
N ILE A 120 -5.81 -3.62 3.58
CA ILE A 120 -7.12 -3.11 3.13
C ILE A 120 -6.91 -1.96 2.15
N GLY A 121 -6.06 -0.99 2.49
CA GLY A 121 -5.71 0.13 1.62
C GLY A 121 -5.19 -0.35 0.25
N LEU A 122 -4.28 -1.31 0.25
CA LEU A 122 -3.69 -1.90 -0.95
C LEU A 122 -4.75 -2.56 -1.84
N ILE A 123 -5.65 -3.36 -1.27
CA ILE A 123 -6.73 -4.03 -2.02
C ILE A 123 -7.69 -3.01 -2.63
N MET A 124 -7.99 -1.92 -1.91
CA MET A 124 -8.90 -0.87 -2.40
C MET A 124 -8.24 0.04 -3.43
N THR A 125 -6.94 0.26 -3.36
CA THR A 125 -6.22 1.15 -4.29
C THR A 125 -6.27 0.64 -5.73
N VAL A 126 -6.14 -0.66 -5.95
CA VAL A 126 -6.18 -1.25 -7.31
C VAL A 126 -7.47 -0.88 -8.07
N PRO A 127 -8.68 -1.16 -7.57
CA PRO A 127 -9.90 -0.82 -8.30
C PRO A 127 -10.13 0.69 -8.41
N ILE A 128 -9.81 1.46 -7.37
CA ILE A 128 -10.03 2.91 -7.37
C ILE A 128 -9.12 3.58 -8.40
N THR A 129 -7.81 3.30 -8.35
CA THR A 129 -6.85 3.89 -9.30
C THR A 129 -7.14 3.45 -10.73
N THR A 130 -7.48 2.18 -10.95
CA THR A 130 -7.85 1.69 -12.30
C THR A 130 -9.06 2.45 -12.84
N LEU A 131 -10.08 2.65 -12.01
CA LEU A 131 -11.29 3.36 -12.42
C LEU A 131 -10.97 4.81 -12.82
N LEU A 132 -10.21 5.50 -11.98
CA LEU A 132 -9.79 6.88 -12.22
C LEU A 132 -8.91 6.97 -13.48
N ALA A 133 -7.93 6.09 -13.63
CA ALA A 133 -7.04 6.07 -14.79
C ALA A 133 -7.81 5.81 -16.10
N VAL A 134 -8.74 4.85 -16.10
CA VAL A 134 -9.59 4.55 -17.27
C VAL A 134 -10.47 5.75 -17.62
N TYR A 135 -10.99 6.46 -16.63
CA TYR A 135 -11.83 7.63 -16.87
C TYR A 135 -11.06 8.81 -17.44
N PHE A 136 -9.92 9.15 -16.82
CA PHE A 136 -9.15 10.34 -17.19
C PHE A 136 -8.31 10.13 -18.46
N LEU A 137 -7.62 9.01 -18.60
CA LEU A 137 -6.69 8.80 -19.72
C LEU A 137 -7.41 8.62 -21.07
N LYS A 138 -8.59 8.03 -21.10
CA LYS A 138 -9.37 7.97 -22.34
C LYS A 138 -9.79 9.36 -22.83
N ASN A 139 -10.19 10.23 -21.90
CA ASN A 139 -10.61 11.59 -22.24
C ASN A 139 -9.42 12.47 -22.70
N TYR A 140 -8.21 12.22 -22.16
CA TYR A 140 -7.00 12.94 -22.55
C TYR A 140 -6.55 12.61 -23.98
N LYS A 141 -6.55 11.33 -24.37
CA LYS A 141 -6.16 10.90 -25.73
C LYS A 141 -7.18 11.34 -26.79
N GLY A 142 -8.48 11.40 -26.48
CA GLY A 142 -9.49 11.90 -27.39
C GLY A 142 -9.30 13.37 -27.78
N LYS A 143 -8.57 14.14 -26.96
CA LYS A 143 -8.31 15.57 -27.20
C LYS A 143 -7.07 15.82 -28.09
N HIS A 144 -6.13 14.88 -28.17
CA HIS A 144 -4.92 15.00 -28.96
C HIS A 144 -4.99 14.36 -30.37
N SER A 145 -5.94 13.47 -30.61
CA SER A 145 -6.15 12.89 -31.94
C SER A 145 -6.93 13.79 -32.91
N GLY A 146 -7.40 14.97 -32.46
CA GLY A 146 -8.18 15.91 -33.25
C GLY A 146 -7.36 16.96 -34.03
N HIS A 147 -6.02 16.97 -33.94
CA HIS A 147 -5.17 17.96 -34.61
C HIS A 147 -4.06 17.35 -35.46
N VAL A 148 -4.36 16.36 -36.27
CA VAL A 148 -3.50 16.04 -37.43
C VAL A 148 -4.22 16.57 -38.67
N HIS A 149 -4.11 17.87 -38.94
CA HIS A 149 -4.32 18.41 -40.27
C HIS A 149 -3.08 18.07 -41.08
N VAL A 150 -3.26 17.10 -41.98
CA VAL A 150 -2.35 16.84 -43.11
C VAL A 150 -2.47 18.05 -44.05
N HIS A 151 -1.34 18.73 -44.28
CA HIS A 151 -1.10 19.53 -45.46
C HIS A 151 -0.14 18.80 -46.37
#